data_52152d869893d5b5f373d7ab05572fb1
#
_entry.id   52152d869893d5b5f373d7ab05572fb1
#
_cell.length_a   1.000
_cell.length_b   1.000
_cell.length_c   1.000
_cell.angle_alpha   90.00
_cell.angle_beta   90.00
_cell.angle_gamma   90.00
#
_symmetry.space_group_name_H-M   'P 1'
#
loop_
_entity.id
_entity.type
_entity.pdbx_description
1 polymer ?
#
loop_
_entity_poly.entity_id
_entity_poly.type
_entity_poly.pdbx_seq_one_letter_code
_entity_poly.pdbx_strand_id
1 'polypeptide(L)'
;MTAVDEWEAILESDGELSSDAVDRIIATHGDRGVKAIEAVGEERIKEYRDFTVVVGHSEEHVVEDGTCECEDSRYNLDPEEPTDLCWHVIAVKIARRIDAVDHHDMWYSEVREFL
;
A
#
# COMPACT_ATOMS: atom_id res chain seq x y z
N MET A 1 14.43 13.94 -5.37
CA MET A 1 13.58 13.42 -4.27
C MET A 1 12.12 13.73 -4.56
N THR A 2 11.26 12.73 -4.46
CA THR A 2 9.83 12.89 -4.74
C THR A 2 9.04 13.12 -3.46
N ALA A 3 7.77 13.54 -3.60
CA ALA A 3 6.87 13.66 -2.44
C ALA A 3 6.67 12.31 -1.74
N VAL A 4 6.71 11.21 -2.50
CA VAL A 4 6.64 9.85 -1.94
C VAL A 4 7.86 9.58 -1.06
N ASP A 5 9.06 9.91 -1.52
CA ASP A 5 10.28 9.75 -0.72
C ASP A 5 10.21 10.57 0.57
N GLU A 6 9.62 11.74 0.52
CA GLU A 6 9.47 12.62 1.69
C GLU A 6 8.60 11.98 2.76
N TRP A 7 7.40 11.48 2.43
CA TRP A 7 6.55 10.88 3.44
C TRP A 7 7.05 9.50 3.88
N GLU A 8 7.74 8.77 3.00
CA GLU A 8 8.39 7.51 3.39
C GLU A 8 9.47 7.76 4.46
N ALA A 9 10.27 8.81 4.29
CA ALA A 9 11.30 9.19 5.25
C ALA A 9 10.69 9.56 6.61
N ILE A 10 9.56 10.27 6.61
CA ILE A 10 8.84 10.63 7.84
C ILE A 10 8.38 9.37 8.56
N LEU A 11 7.80 8.41 7.83
CA LEU A 11 7.36 7.14 8.41
C LEU A 11 8.52 6.34 9.01
N GLU A 12 9.65 6.30 8.32
CA GLU A 12 10.84 5.60 8.81
C GLU A 12 11.40 6.25 10.08
N SER A 13 11.38 7.58 10.13
CA SER A 13 11.86 8.34 11.28
C SER A 13 10.95 8.17 12.49
N ASP A 14 9.63 8.24 12.28
CA ASP A 14 8.65 8.19 13.38
C ASP A 14 8.29 6.75 13.79
N GLY A 15 8.46 5.79 12.88
CA GLY A 15 8.11 4.40 13.13
C GLY A 15 6.61 4.15 13.24
N GLU A 16 5.80 5.15 12.92
CA GLU A 16 4.33 5.07 12.99
C GLU A 16 3.69 6.06 12.02
N LEU A 17 2.39 5.94 11.84
CA LEU A 17 1.62 6.82 10.96
C LEU A 17 1.25 8.10 11.75
N SER A 18 2.23 8.98 11.88
CA SER A 18 2.09 10.24 12.61
C SER A 18 1.20 11.23 11.86
N SER A 19 0.74 12.27 12.56
CA SER A 19 -0.07 13.34 11.96
C SER A 19 0.63 13.99 10.76
N ASP A 20 1.94 14.24 10.89
CA ASP A 20 2.73 14.85 9.81
C ASP A 20 2.77 13.93 8.58
N ALA A 21 2.99 12.62 8.79
CA ALA A 21 3.00 11.65 7.70
C ALA A 21 1.62 11.58 7.02
N VAL A 22 0.55 11.52 7.80
CA VAL A 22 -0.83 11.48 7.29
C VAL A 22 -1.10 12.71 6.42
N ASP A 23 -0.77 13.90 6.91
CA ASP A 23 -1.00 15.14 6.18
C ASP A 23 -0.26 15.15 4.84
N ARG A 24 0.98 14.67 4.83
CA ARG A 24 1.80 14.60 3.61
C ARG A 24 1.25 13.61 2.60
N ILE A 25 0.82 12.44 3.06
CA ILE A 25 0.25 11.41 2.21
C ILE A 25 -1.03 11.92 1.55
N ILE A 26 -1.92 12.53 2.31
CA ILE A 26 -3.18 13.07 1.79
C ILE A 26 -2.92 14.23 0.83
N ALA A 27 -1.99 15.12 1.17
CA ALA A 27 -1.62 16.24 0.30
C ALA A 27 -1.07 15.77 -1.04
N THR A 28 -0.33 14.65 -1.06
CA THR A 28 0.26 14.11 -2.27
C THR A 28 -0.71 13.31 -3.11
N HIS A 29 -1.54 12.47 -2.48
CA HIS A 29 -2.34 11.45 -3.16
C HIS A 29 -3.86 11.67 -3.07
N GLY A 30 -4.33 12.58 -2.23
CA GLY A 30 -5.76 12.84 -2.07
C GLY A 30 -6.53 11.62 -1.57
N ASP A 31 -7.64 11.30 -2.21
CA ASP A 31 -8.51 10.18 -1.81
C ASP A 31 -7.80 8.84 -1.83
N ARG A 32 -6.84 8.64 -2.72
CA ARG A 32 -6.03 7.41 -2.76
C ARG A 32 -5.21 7.27 -1.48
N GLY A 33 -4.68 8.37 -0.97
CA GLY A 33 -3.98 8.40 0.31
C GLY A 33 -4.89 8.05 1.48
N VAL A 34 -6.10 8.60 1.50
CA VAL A 34 -7.09 8.32 2.55
C VAL A 34 -7.44 6.83 2.57
N LYS A 35 -7.72 6.24 1.40
CA LYS A 35 -8.03 4.81 1.30
C LYS A 35 -6.88 3.94 1.76
N ALA A 36 -5.66 4.31 1.41
CA ALA A 36 -4.46 3.58 1.82
C ALA A 36 -4.29 3.60 3.34
N ILE A 37 -4.47 4.77 3.95
CA ILE A 37 -4.36 4.93 5.40
C ILE A 37 -5.42 4.08 6.12
N GLU A 38 -6.64 4.09 5.61
CA GLU A 38 -7.73 3.27 6.17
C GLU A 38 -7.40 1.78 6.09
N ALA A 39 -6.88 1.33 4.96
CA ALA A 39 -6.51 -0.08 4.77
C ALA A 39 -5.42 -0.51 5.75
N VAL A 40 -4.43 0.33 5.97
CA VAL A 40 -3.36 0.06 6.93
C VAL A 40 -3.92 0.02 8.36
N GLY A 41 -4.80 0.96 8.71
CA GLY A 41 -5.44 1.01 10.02
C GLY A 41 -6.34 -0.18 10.29
N GLU A 42 -6.92 -0.78 9.25
CA GLU A 42 -7.76 -1.97 9.35
C GLU A 42 -6.97 -3.28 9.20
N GLU A 43 -5.65 -3.19 9.12
CA GLU A 43 -4.75 -4.34 9.01
C GLU A 43 -5.03 -5.21 7.77
N ARG A 44 -5.35 -4.57 6.65
CA ARG A 44 -5.70 -5.26 5.40
C ARG A 44 -4.51 -5.54 4.48
N ILE A 45 -3.28 -5.21 4.89
CA ILE A 45 -2.08 -5.47 4.11
C ILE A 45 -1.45 -6.76 4.64
N LYS A 46 -1.42 -7.81 3.79
CA LYS A 46 -0.94 -9.14 4.16
C LYS A 46 0.24 -9.55 3.29
N GLU A 47 1.25 -10.13 3.91
CA GLU A 47 2.42 -10.64 3.19
C GLU A 47 2.49 -12.15 3.32
N TYR A 48 2.45 -12.83 2.16
CA TYR A 48 2.64 -14.26 2.04
C TYR A 48 4.04 -14.54 1.52
N ARG A 49 4.43 -15.81 1.45
CA ARG A 49 5.76 -16.19 0.96
C ARG A 49 5.99 -15.77 -0.50
N ASP A 50 4.96 -15.82 -1.31
CA ASP A 50 5.04 -15.52 -2.74
C ASP A 50 4.57 -14.10 -3.10
N PHE A 51 3.58 -13.55 -2.40
CA PHE A 51 2.99 -12.25 -2.76
C PHE A 51 2.62 -11.38 -1.57
N THR A 52 2.60 -10.07 -1.80
CA THR A 52 2.01 -9.11 -0.88
C THR A 52 0.62 -8.78 -1.41
N VAL A 53 -0.39 -8.85 -0.56
CA VAL A 53 -1.79 -8.71 -0.94
C VAL A 53 -2.47 -7.62 -0.13
N VAL A 54 -3.25 -6.78 -0.80
CA VAL A 54 -4.11 -5.78 -0.14
C VAL A 54 -5.54 -6.29 -0.24
N VAL A 55 -6.17 -6.50 0.90
CA VAL A 55 -7.55 -7.01 0.96
C VAL A 55 -8.52 -5.83 0.88
N GLY A 56 -9.32 -5.79 -0.18
CA GLY A 56 -10.39 -4.83 -0.33
C GLY A 56 -11.70 -5.36 0.26
N HIS A 57 -12.77 -4.59 0.12
CA HIS A 57 -14.09 -5.03 0.63
C HIS A 57 -14.72 -6.14 -0.20
N SER A 58 -14.40 -6.22 -1.49
CA SER A 58 -14.95 -7.22 -2.39
C SER A 58 -13.89 -7.99 -3.18
N GLU A 59 -12.66 -7.50 -3.22
CA GLU A 59 -11.58 -8.08 -4.01
C GLU A 59 -10.25 -8.00 -3.26
N GLU A 60 -9.34 -8.90 -3.62
CA GLU A 60 -7.97 -8.86 -3.16
C GLU A 60 -7.08 -8.41 -4.33
N HIS A 61 -6.07 -7.61 -4.04
CA HIS A 61 -5.13 -7.11 -5.05
C HIS A 61 -3.70 -7.47 -4.68
N VAL A 62 -3.00 -8.10 -5.63
CA VAL A 62 -1.59 -8.45 -5.46
C VAL A 62 -0.73 -7.26 -5.85
N VAL A 63 0.21 -6.90 -4.98
CA VAL A 63 1.18 -5.83 -5.23
C VAL A 63 2.57 -6.45 -5.30
N GLU A 64 3.24 -6.34 -6.46
CA GLU A 64 4.59 -6.86 -6.68
C GLU A 64 5.52 -5.73 -7.08
N ASP A 65 6.68 -5.64 -6.43
CA ASP A 65 7.74 -4.67 -6.77
C ASP A 65 7.23 -3.22 -6.92
N GLY A 66 6.26 -2.83 -6.08
CA GLY A 66 5.70 -1.49 -6.11
C GLY A 66 4.70 -1.27 -7.24
N THR A 67 4.21 -2.33 -7.88
CA THR A 67 3.22 -2.25 -8.95
C THR A 67 1.96 -3.03 -8.61
N CYS A 68 0.84 -2.59 -9.18
CA CYS A 68 -0.46 -3.23 -8.99
C CYS A 68 -1.21 -3.20 -10.33
N GLU A 69 -1.88 -4.29 -10.68
CA GLU A 69 -2.63 -4.40 -11.93
C GLU A 69 -4.12 -4.07 -11.78
N CYS A 70 -4.47 -3.25 -10.79
CA CYS A 70 -5.85 -2.79 -10.62
C CYS A 70 -6.26 -1.83 -11.75
N GLU A 71 -7.57 -1.64 -11.94
CA GLU A 71 -8.08 -0.75 -13.00
C GLU A 71 -7.56 0.67 -12.87
N ASP A 72 -7.45 1.18 -11.64
CA ASP A 72 -6.95 2.53 -11.39
C ASP A 72 -5.51 2.70 -11.91
N SER A 73 -4.64 1.73 -11.63
CA SER A 73 -3.25 1.74 -12.12
C SER A 73 -3.18 1.66 -13.65
N ARG A 74 -4.07 0.87 -14.26
CA ARG A 74 -4.03 0.63 -15.71
C ARG A 74 -4.58 1.79 -16.52
N TYR A 75 -5.61 2.46 -16.04
CA TYR A 75 -6.37 3.44 -16.84
C TYR A 75 -6.24 4.88 -16.38
N ASN A 76 -5.94 5.12 -15.12
CA ASN A 76 -5.95 6.46 -14.54
C ASN A 76 -4.60 7.00 -14.12
N LEU A 77 -3.56 6.16 -14.09
CA LEU A 77 -2.25 6.55 -13.59
C LEU A 77 -1.18 6.47 -14.67
N ASP A 78 -0.23 7.41 -14.58
CA ASP A 78 0.94 7.44 -15.46
C ASP A 78 2.08 6.64 -14.79
N PRO A 79 2.50 5.51 -15.38
CA PRO A 79 3.57 4.69 -14.78
C PRO A 79 4.93 5.41 -14.74
N GLU A 80 5.10 6.50 -15.49
CA GLU A 80 6.32 7.27 -15.46
C GLU A 80 6.32 8.38 -14.39
N GLU A 81 5.16 8.68 -13.80
CA GLU A 81 5.04 9.68 -12.76
C GLU A 81 5.20 9.05 -11.39
N PRO A 82 6.27 9.38 -10.62
CA PRO A 82 6.55 8.74 -9.33
C PRO A 82 5.45 8.89 -8.27
N THR A 83 4.63 9.94 -8.36
CA THR A 83 3.56 10.18 -7.40
C THR A 83 2.21 9.61 -7.82
N ASP A 84 2.10 9.10 -9.06
CA ASP A 84 0.88 8.47 -9.56
C ASP A 84 0.82 7.01 -9.16
N LEU A 85 0.43 6.75 -7.91
CA LEU A 85 0.34 5.40 -7.36
C LEU A 85 -1.13 5.11 -6.99
N CYS A 86 -1.57 3.87 -7.21
CA CYS A 86 -2.88 3.46 -6.73
C CYS A 86 -2.84 3.30 -5.21
N TRP A 87 -4.01 3.29 -4.58
CA TRP A 87 -4.07 3.21 -3.12
C TRP A 87 -3.50 1.89 -2.57
N HIS A 88 -3.55 0.80 -3.36
CA HIS A 88 -2.97 -0.49 -2.97
C HIS A 88 -1.46 -0.39 -2.78
N VAL A 89 -0.77 0.22 -3.75
CA VAL A 89 0.68 0.42 -3.69
C VAL A 89 1.04 1.35 -2.54
N ILE A 90 0.30 2.45 -2.37
CA ILE A 90 0.52 3.40 -1.28
C ILE A 90 0.39 2.68 0.07
N ALA A 91 -0.66 1.88 0.24
CA ALA A 91 -0.90 1.13 1.47
C ALA A 91 0.26 0.18 1.81
N VAL A 92 0.78 -0.54 0.81
CA VAL A 92 1.91 -1.45 1.00
C VAL A 92 3.16 -0.67 1.42
N LYS A 93 3.43 0.45 0.79
CA LYS A 93 4.58 1.30 1.13
C LYS A 93 4.49 1.82 2.57
N ILE A 94 3.31 2.26 3.00
CA ILE A 94 3.07 2.72 4.36
C ILE A 94 3.29 1.57 5.35
N ALA A 95 2.61 0.46 5.12
CA ALA A 95 2.64 -0.69 6.04
C ALA A 95 4.05 -1.23 6.25
N ARG A 96 4.84 -1.31 5.20
CA ARG A 96 6.23 -1.78 5.30
C ARG A 96 7.12 -0.85 6.11
N ARG A 97 6.88 0.45 6.03
CA ARG A 97 7.71 1.44 6.74
C ARG A 97 7.43 1.48 8.24
N ILE A 98 6.23 1.09 8.67
CA ILE A 98 5.84 1.12 10.09
C ILE A 98 5.61 -0.28 10.66
N ASP A 99 6.01 -1.31 9.93
CA ASP A 99 5.87 -2.71 10.31
C ASP A 99 4.41 -3.07 10.65
N ALA A 100 3.49 -2.61 9.81
CA ALA A 100 2.05 -2.86 9.95
C ALA A 100 1.55 -3.91 8.95
N VAL A 101 2.45 -4.72 8.39
CA VAL A 101 2.10 -5.81 7.48
C VAL A 101 1.78 -7.05 8.31
N ASP A 102 0.67 -7.70 7.96
CA ASP A 102 0.26 -8.96 8.58
C ASP A 102 0.97 -10.11 7.85
N HIS A 103 1.98 -10.68 8.50
CA HIS A 103 2.83 -11.73 7.92
C HIS A 103 2.20 -13.12 8.05
N HIS A 104 2.10 -13.83 6.94
CA HIS A 104 1.61 -15.21 6.88
C HIS A 104 2.69 -16.12 6.31
N ASP A 105 3.15 -17.08 7.10
CA ASP A 105 4.18 -18.04 6.69
C ASP A 105 3.56 -19.16 5.86
N MET A 106 2.96 -18.79 4.74
CA MET A 106 2.32 -19.71 3.80
C MET A 106 2.33 -19.12 2.40
N TRP A 107 2.02 -19.94 1.41
CA TRP A 107 1.94 -19.50 0.02
C TRP A 107 0.54 -18.97 -0.29
N TYR A 108 0.46 -17.78 -0.89
CA TYR A 108 -0.81 -17.20 -1.28
C TYR A 108 -1.56 -18.09 -2.27
N SER A 109 -0.83 -18.73 -3.20
CA SER A 109 -1.42 -19.66 -4.16
C SER A 109 -2.13 -20.84 -3.47
N GLU A 110 -1.66 -21.29 -2.31
CA GLU A 110 -2.32 -22.33 -1.53
C GLU A 110 -3.59 -21.79 -0.85
N VAL A 111 -3.53 -20.58 -0.32
CA VAL A 111 -4.67 -19.94 0.34
C VAL A 111 -5.82 -19.75 -0.65
N ARG A 112 -5.52 -19.35 -1.88
CA ARG A 112 -6.52 -19.15 -2.92
C ARG A 112 -7.31 -20.40 -3.25
N GLU A 113 -6.72 -21.58 -3.10
CA GLU A 113 -7.40 -22.84 -3.37
C GLU A 113 -8.55 -23.12 -2.38
N PHE A 114 -8.52 -22.47 -1.21
CA PHE A 114 -9.55 -22.64 -0.18
C PHE A 114 -10.63 -21.55 -0.24
N LEU A 115 -10.48 -20.58 -1.12
CA LEU A 115 -11.44 -19.50 -1.34
C LEU A 115 -12.33 -19.82 -2.57
#